data_3a51684f286c59420f80b29f7814e9d4
#
_entry.id   3a51684f286c59420f80b29f7814e9d4
#
_cell.length_a   1.000
_cell.length_b   1.000
_cell.length_c   1.000
_cell.angle_alpha   90.00
_cell.angle_beta   90.00
_cell.angle_gamma   90.00
#
_symmetry.space_group_name_H-M   'P 1'
#
loop_
_entity.id
_entity.type
_entity.pdbx_description
1 polymer ?
#
loop_
_entity_poly.entity_id
_entity_poly.type
_entity_poly.pdbx_seq_one_letter_code
_entity_poly.pdbx_strand_id
1 'polypeptide(L)'
;MNSNHDTTLPKVVFLILVFLIPLAPRAPAIAHPISLTEARVLVQREKITVKLSVFVEDLFLFQGIEPNKDNFLPPKAILEGRTKHQAFLLERFTIRDVEGILLSGKVVKIKDFEMPEQGIGMGELMDFSYTYDIEYPLEAPADYLTFSQRMVDETAGLPAETRMEVLQAGSDTPIYVTLFPETPETLPFDWSRPPLTSDASEAEWDSWYERRIEQELGITNYSSVYSFLYIEDYEVRHEILIPLLTLQSSVYIPRRDEAFLDLDEQEEARRQVGAFFAAGNPVVIDGVTVQPKVDRIDFYGVALKDFAQQAPAKRVSMANARAGIILSYSCKNTPNNVALHWDQFNDDIWRIGSTVYAFDEVKKHVFRRGMEENVYRWTNPGRPPLPPVENVRQLLPQREVISVYWYTLVALVSALVTGIALRMSSASRQMRISAFVIGLAVIAFSFRGPSMAFDDPLAKPPIVAEGDARDIVEILQQNIYRAFDYKDEDQVYDALAKSVHGPLLEEIYLKVQNGLKMEEQGGAVSRVRRVELVEGTIEGPFDWETGFQFRCAWNVEGTVEHWGHIHTRTSQYRAVLRIQADQNAWRIIELDVLDEERGILKTNLRRL
;
A
#
# COMPACT_ATOMS: atom_id res chain seq x y z
N MET A 1 35.46 71.07 53.47
CA MET A 1 36.12 69.75 53.37
C MET A 1 35.38 68.95 52.36
N ASN A 2 36.07 68.59 51.33
CA ASN A 2 35.68 68.04 50.04
C ASN A 2 34.68 66.87 50.09
N SER A 3 33.68 66.90 49.25
CA SER A 3 32.93 65.71 48.74
C SER A 3 32.94 65.72 47.23
N ASN A 4 33.71 64.79 46.66
CA ASN A 4 33.69 64.46 45.26
C ASN A 4 32.40 63.67 44.94
N HIS A 5 31.56 64.15 44.04
CA HIS A 5 30.52 63.36 43.39
C HIS A 5 31.00 63.01 41.99
N ASP A 6 31.38 61.74 41.84
CA ASP A 6 31.72 61.13 40.57
C ASP A 6 30.41 60.76 39.76
N THR A 7 30.27 61.41 38.61
CA THR A 7 29.16 61.17 37.65
C THR A 7 29.53 60.06 36.68
N THR A 8 29.19 58.86 37.03
CA THR A 8 29.40 57.68 36.13
C THR A 8 28.14 57.20 35.38
N LEU A 9 27.01 57.90 35.47
CA LEU A 9 25.74 57.51 34.85
C LEU A 9 25.59 57.67 33.30
N PRO A 10 26.24 58.56 32.57
CA PRO A 10 25.96 58.71 31.14
C PRO A 10 26.66 57.67 30.24
N LYS A 11 27.75 57.00 30.69
CA LYS A 11 28.46 56.04 29.81
C LYS A 11 27.82 54.65 29.76
N VAL A 12 27.12 54.23 30.81
CA VAL A 12 26.44 52.93 30.84
C VAL A 12 25.16 52.93 30.02
N VAL A 13 24.42 54.06 30.00
CA VAL A 13 23.20 54.18 29.18
C VAL A 13 23.51 54.20 27.68
N PHE A 14 24.66 54.79 27.29
CA PHE A 14 25.06 54.79 25.88
C PHE A 14 25.56 53.41 25.39
N LEU A 15 26.19 52.64 26.27
CA LEU A 15 26.62 51.27 25.91
C LEU A 15 25.44 50.29 25.79
N ILE A 16 24.37 50.46 26.60
CA ILE A 16 23.16 49.64 26.52
C ILE A 16 22.34 49.96 25.27
N LEU A 17 22.30 51.23 24.83
CA LEU A 17 21.60 51.58 23.59
C LEU A 17 22.30 51.09 22.31
N VAL A 18 23.63 50.92 22.33
CA VAL A 18 24.40 50.39 21.19
C VAL A 18 24.28 48.89 21.08
N PHE A 19 24.03 48.15 22.18
CA PHE A 19 23.83 46.71 22.18
C PHE A 19 22.38 46.25 21.93
N LEU A 20 21.40 47.15 22.01
CA LEU A 20 19.97 46.83 21.75
C LEU A 20 19.54 46.97 20.27
N ILE A 21 20.39 47.55 19.42
CA ILE A 21 20.09 47.72 17.97
C ILE A 21 20.17 46.44 17.13
N PRO A 22 20.94 45.36 17.50
CA PRO A 22 20.95 44.12 16.71
C PRO A 22 19.85 43.13 17.01
N LEU A 23 18.96 43.38 17.95
CA LEU A 23 17.89 42.47 18.39
C LEU A 23 16.51 42.79 17.81
N ALA A 24 16.40 43.70 16.85
CA ALA A 24 15.19 43.78 16.04
C ALA A 24 15.06 42.50 15.22
N PRO A 25 13.93 41.75 15.30
CA PRO A 25 13.71 40.61 14.46
C PRO A 25 13.82 41.10 13.01
N ARG A 26 14.87 40.62 12.31
CA ARG A 26 14.93 40.78 10.86
C ARG A 26 13.72 40.02 10.33
N ALA A 27 12.70 40.71 9.87
CA ALA A 27 11.68 40.11 9.04
C ALA A 27 12.41 39.35 7.92
N PRO A 28 12.07 38.08 7.66
CA PRO A 28 12.65 37.39 6.51
C PRO A 28 12.35 38.28 5.30
N ALA A 29 13.39 38.75 4.63
CA ALA A 29 13.24 39.35 3.34
C ALA A 29 12.73 38.23 2.43
N ILE A 30 11.44 38.22 2.16
CA ILE A 30 10.87 37.35 1.14
C ILE A 30 11.43 37.94 -0.17
N ALA A 31 12.42 37.26 -0.74
CA ALA A 31 12.90 37.58 -2.08
C ALA A 31 11.71 37.32 -3.01
N HIS A 32 11.19 38.37 -3.65
CA HIS A 32 10.20 38.21 -4.71
C HIS A 32 10.87 37.56 -5.93
N PRO A 33 10.14 36.75 -6.72
CA PRO A 33 10.70 36.18 -7.94
C PRO A 33 11.23 37.28 -8.87
N ILE A 34 12.31 36.99 -9.57
CA ILE A 34 12.91 37.92 -10.54
C ILE A 34 11.94 38.23 -11.66
N SER A 35 11.14 37.26 -12.08
CA SER A 35 10.19 37.38 -13.18
C SER A 35 8.91 36.65 -12.81
N LEU A 36 7.79 37.27 -13.13
CA LEU A 36 6.46 36.71 -12.96
C LEU A 36 5.75 36.68 -14.33
N THR A 37 5.69 35.48 -14.91
CA THR A 37 4.91 35.25 -16.14
C THR A 37 3.52 34.75 -15.80
N GLU A 38 2.48 35.30 -16.43
CA GLU A 38 1.11 34.80 -16.29
C GLU A 38 0.73 33.99 -17.54
N ALA A 39 0.21 32.79 -17.33
CA ALA A 39 -0.24 31.91 -18.38
C ALA A 39 -1.73 31.58 -18.24
N ARG A 40 -2.52 31.78 -19.32
CA ARG A 40 -3.87 31.26 -19.42
C ARG A 40 -3.93 30.16 -20.47
N VAL A 41 -4.29 28.97 -20.04
CA VAL A 41 -4.29 27.77 -20.88
C VAL A 41 -5.72 27.33 -21.09
N LEU A 42 -6.14 27.16 -22.33
CA LEU A 42 -7.41 26.56 -22.71
C LEU A 42 -7.11 25.23 -23.41
N VAL A 43 -7.48 24.13 -22.76
CA VAL A 43 -7.32 22.77 -23.33
C VAL A 43 -8.61 22.38 -24.04
N GLN A 44 -8.51 22.09 -25.33
CA GLN A 44 -9.58 21.65 -26.20
C GLN A 44 -9.28 20.24 -26.72
N ARG A 45 -10.24 19.60 -27.39
CA ARG A 45 -10.06 18.24 -27.91
C ARG A 45 -8.98 18.13 -29.00
N GLU A 46 -8.80 19.18 -29.79
CA GLU A 46 -7.93 19.17 -30.98
C GLU A 46 -6.70 20.07 -30.85
N LYS A 47 -6.67 20.94 -29.82
CA LYS A 47 -5.54 21.84 -29.57
C LYS A 47 -5.55 22.41 -28.17
N ILE A 48 -4.38 22.91 -27.75
CA ILE A 48 -4.19 23.71 -26.56
C ILE A 48 -3.87 25.12 -26.99
N THR A 49 -4.55 26.12 -26.41
CA THR A 49 -4.24 27.55 -26.61
C THR A 49 -3.64 28.08 -25.31
N VAL A 50 -2.46 28.66 -25.40
CA VAL A 50 -1.76 29.28 -24.27
C VAL A 50 -1.58 30.77 -24.54
N LYS A 51 -1.99 31.61 -23.59
CA LYS A 51 -1.73 33.04 -23.58
C LYS A 51 -0.72 33.35 -22.50
N LEU A 52 0.52 33.61 -22.90
CA LEU A 52 1.58 34.00 -21.98
C LEU A 52 1.71 35.52 -21.93
N SER A 53 1.48 36.11 -20.77
CA SER A 53 1.72 37.53 -20.52
C SER A 53 3.11 37.73 -19.94
N VAL A 54 3.96 38.39 -20.70
CA VAL A 54 5.40 38.58 -20.44
C VAL A 54 5.64 40.07 -20.26
N PHE A 55 6.23 40.46 -19.15
CA PHE A 55 6.58 41.87 -18.91
C PHE A 55 7.80 42.28 -19.72
N VAL A 56 7.94 43.59 -19.94
CA VAL A 56 9.13 44.12 -20.62
C VAL A 56 10.40 43.87 -19.80
N GLU A 57 10.27 43.72 -18.51
CA GLU A 57 11.36 43.28 -17.62
C GLU A 57 11.94 41.92 -18.03
N ASP A 58 11.09 40.95 -18.45
CA ASP A 58 11.56 39.67 -18.95
C ASP A 58 12.37 39.78 -20.24
N LEU A 59 11.98 40.73 -21.11
CA LEU A 59 12.77 41.00 -22.31
C LEU A 59 14.14 41.58 -21.96
N PHE A 60 14.18 42.48 -20.98
CA PHE A 60 15.45 43.00 -20.46
C PHE A 60 16.32 41.89 -19.88
N LEU A 61 15.78 41.06 -19.03
CA LEU A 61 16.50 39.99 -18.34
C LEU A 61 16.99 38.87 -19.31
N PHE A 62 16.09 38.40 -20.18
CA PHE A 62 16.36 37.20 -20.98
C PHE A 62 16.86 37.49 -22.41
N GLN A 63 16.72 38.70 -22.93
CA GLN A 63 17.13 39.06 -24.30
C GLN A 63 18.34 39.99 -24.36
N GLY A 64 18.88 40.36 -23.19
CA GLY A 64 20.08 41.19 -23.10
C GLY A 64 19.89 42.58 -23.72
N ILE A 65 18.72 43.22 -23.48
CA ILE A 65 18.44 44.55 -23.93
C ILE A 65 19.13 45.55 -22.99
N GLU A 66 19.99 46.41 -23.50
CA GLU A 66 20.68 47.42 -22.71
C GLU A 66 19.90 48.78 -22.72
N PRO A 67 19.79 49.44 -21.55
CA PRO A 67 19.20 50.76 -21.48
C PRO A 67 20.13 51.82 -22.14
N ASN A 68 19.53 52.89 -22.64
CA ASN A 68 20.27 54.03 -23.15
C ASN A 68 20.85 54.87 -22.00
N LYS A 69 21.55 55.96 -22.35
CA LYS A 69 22.19 56.87 -21.37
C LYS A 69 21.20 57.58 -20.43
N ASP A 70 19.94 57.68 -20.83
CA ASP A 70 18.87 58.30 -20.08
C ASP A 70 18.07 57.27 -19.25
N ASN A 71 18.57 56.02 -19.15
CA ASN A 71 17.99 54.91 -18.39
C ASN A 71 16.63 54.43 -18.93
N PHE A 72 16.45 54.48 -20.28
CA PHE A 72 15.29 53.95 -20.98
C PHE A 72 15.69 52.81 -21.89
N LEU A 73 14.83 51.78 -22.01
CA LEU A 73 14.94 50.76 -23.04
C LEU A 73 14.40 51.33 -24.37
N PRO A 74 15.22 51.38 -25.45
CA PRO A 74 14.79 51.96 -26.71
C PRO A 74 13.65 51.14 -27.37
N PRO A 75 12.64 51.79 -28.02
CA PRO A 75 11.54 51.09 -28.68
C PRO A 75 11.98 50.02 -29.67
N LYS A 76 13.00 50.29 -30.47
CA LYS A 76 13.54 49.36 -31.44
C LYS A 76 14.11 48.10 -30.77
N ALA A 77 14.87 48.28 -29.69
CA ALA A 77 15.47 47.15 -28.96
C ALA A 77 14.39 46.27 -28.29
N ILE A 78 13.32 46.89 -27.73
CA ILE A 78 12.19 46.16 -27.17
C ILE A 78 11.47 45.34 -28.25
N LEU A 79 11.22 45.89 -29.45
CA LEU A 79 10.55 45.21 -30.57
C LEU A 79 11.41 44.03 -31.11
N GLU A 80 12.73 44.21 -31.19
CA GLU A 80 13.66 43.13 -31.54
C GLU A 80 13.68 42.04 -30.45
N GLY A 81 13.75 42.44 -29.17
CA GLY A 81 13.70 41.53 -28.03
C GLY A 81 12.41 40.73 -28.00
N ARG A 82 11.24 41.38 -28.20
CA ARG A 82 9.93 40.73 -28.32
C ARG A 82 9.94 39.61 -29.38
N THR A 83 10.56 39.89 -30.53
CA THR A 83 10.61 38.93 -31.64
C THR A 83 11.50 37.74 -31.29
N LYS A 84 12.68 37.96 -30.68
CA LYS A 84 13.58 36.91 -30.21
C LYS A 84 12.96 36.07 -29.09
N HIS A 85 12.17 36.72 -28.24
CA HIS A 85 11.54 36.07 -27.08
C HIS A 85 10.49 35.02 -27.48
N GLN A 86 9.95 35.01 -28.69
CA GLN A 86 9.09 33.94 -29.20
C GLN A 86 9.80 32.59 -29.19
N ALA A 87 11.01 32.52 -29.70
CA ALA A 87 11.80 31.28 -29.74
C ALA A 87 12.17 30.85 -28.32
N PHE A 88 12.55 31.81 -27.47
CA PHE A 88 12.84 31.54 -26.06
C PHE A 88 11.65 30.94 -25.32
N LEU A 89 10.44 31.49 -25.49
CA LEU A 89 9.23 30.95 -24.84
C LEU A 89 8.92 29.52 -25.32
N LEU A 90 8.99 29.28 -26.64
CA LEU A 90 8.73 27.94 -27.21
C LEU A 90 9.74 26.88 -26.75
N GLU A 91 10.97 27.28 -26.45
CA GLU A 91 12.01 26.40 -25.93
C GLU A 91 11.87 26.16 -24.43
N ARG A 92 11.50 27.21 -23.66
CA ARG A 92 11.55 27.20 -22.20
C ARG A 92 10.21 26.91 -21.52
N PHE A 93 9.08 27.21 -22.15
CA PHE A 93 7.75 26.79 -21.70
C PHE A 93 7.31 25.59 -22.53
N THR A 94 7.22 24.43 -21.91
CA THR A 94 6.99 23.17 -22.62
C THR A 94 5.73 22.46 -22.12
N ILE A 95 5.05 21.82 -23.06
CA ILE A 95 3.90 20.95 -22.80
C ILE A 95 4.21 19.57 -23.35
N ARG A 96 3.97 18.55 -22.55
CA ARG A 96 4.14 17.14 -22.93
C ARG A 96 2.83 16.39 -22.81
N ASP A 97 2.65 15.39 -23.66
CA ASP A 97 1.52 14.48 -23.61
C ASP A 97 1.68 13.40 -22.52
N VAL A 98 0.74 12.46 -22.48
CA VAL A 98 0.72 11.33 -21.52
C VAL A 98 1.95 10.44 -21.61
N GLU A 99 2.54 10.29 -22.77
CA GLU A 99 3.76 9.49 -22.99
C GLU A 99 5.05 10.32 -22.76
N GLY A 100 4.91 11.61 -22.41
CA GLY A 100 6.01 12.52 -22.18
C GLY A 100 6.61 13.13 -23.46
N ILE A 101 5.94 12.96 -24.59
CA ILE A 101 6.37 13.52 -25.87
C ILE A 101 6.11 15.04 -25.87
N LEU A 102 7.13 15.79 -26.28
CA LEU A 102 7.06 17.25 -26.37
C LEU A 102 6.11 17.67 -27.50
N LEU A 103 5.11 18.48 -27.15
CA LEU A 103 4.20 19.08 -28.13
C LEU A 103 4.86 20.27 -28.81
N SER A 104 4.69 20.38 -30.13
CA SER A 104 5.23 21.48 -30.92
C SER A 104 4.26 22.67 -30.89
N GLY A 105 4.63 23.76 -30.23
CA GLY A 105 3.88 25.01 -30.19
C GLY A 105 4.25 25.97 -31.30
N LYS A 106 3.31 26.85 -31.64
CA LYS A 106 3.52 27.95 -32.57
C LYS A 106 2.89 29.24 -32.04
N VAL A 107 3.65 30.32 -32.00
CA VAL A 107 3.12 31.67 -31.74
C VAL A 107 2.27 32.11 -32.93
N VAL A 108 0.98 32.27 -32.70
CA VAL A 108 0.03 32.68 -33.77
C VAL A 108 -0.27 34.16 -33.74
N LYS A 109 -0.11 34.80 -32.58
CA LYS A 109 -0.35 36.23 -32.41
C LYS A 109 0.43 36.78 -31.23
N ILE A 110 0.84 38.04 -31.32
CA ILE A 110 1.35 38.81 -30.20
C ILE A 110 0.43 40.00 -30.04
N LYS A 111 -0.13 40.20 -28.85
CA LYS A 111 -0.87 41.39 -28.48
C LYS A 111 0.10 42.42 -27.93
N ASP A 112 0.15 43.58 -28.56
CA ASP A 112 1.05 44.66 -28.23
C ASP A 112 0.34 45.68 -27.30
N PHE A 113 1.14 46.53 -26.71
CA PHE A 113 0.72 47.79 -26.04
C PHE A 113 1.18 48.99 -26.83
N GLU A 114 0.68 50.16 -26.50
CA GLU A 114 1.10 51.42 -27.12
C GLU A 114 2.50 51.83 -26.63
N MET A 115 3.47 51.75 -27.53
CA MET A 115 4.89 51.99 -27.22
C MET A 115 5.17 53.48 -27.05
N PRO A 116 5.69 53.94 -25.89
CA PRO A 116 6.10 55.34 -25.72
C PRO A 116 7.23 55.71 -26.68
N GLU A 117 7.22 56.94 -27.23
CA GLU A 117 8.22 57.41 -28.22
C GLU A 117 9.66 57.36 -27.67
N GLN A 118 9.85 57.65 -26.39
CA GLN A 118 11.14 57.63 -25.70
C GLN A 118 11.60 56.22 -25.29
N GLY A 119 10.73 55.22 -25.39
CA GLY A 119 10.93 53.91 -24.84
C GLY A 119 10.40 53.78 -23.42
N ILE A 120 10.80 52.71 -22.69
CA ILE A 120 10.28 52.41 -21.36
C ILE A 120 11.41 52.62 -20.35
N GLY A 121 11.12 53.39 -19.30
CA GLY A 121 12.05 53.62 -18.18
C GLY A 121 12.32 52.35 -17.37
N MET A 122 13.54 52.21 -16.86
CA MET A 122 13.93 51.03 -16.08
C MET A 122 13.07 50.79 -14.82
N GLY A 123 12.40 51.84 -14.29
CA GLY A 123 11.47 51.67 -13.15
C GLY A 123 10.04 51.31 -13.55
N GLU A 124 9.71 51.25 -14.85
CA GLU A 124 8.36 51.04 -15.39
C GLU A 124 8.24 49.71 -16.18
N LEU A 125 9.26 48.83 -16.14
CA LEU A 125 9.32 47.65 -16.97
C LEU A 125 8.19 46.63 -16.69
N MET A 126 7.68 46.60 -15.48
CA MET A 126 6.55 45.74 -15.07
C MET A 126 5.17 46.38 -15.36
N ASP A 127 5.10 47.65 -15.76
CA ASP A 127 3.82 48.31 -16.12
C ASP A 127 3.41 47.94 -17.55
N PHE A 128 4.33 47.41 -18.35
CA PHE A 128 4.12 47.04 -19.74
C PHE A 128 4.33 45.55 -19.98
N SER A 129 3.37 44.93 -20.68
CA SER A 129 3.44 43.50 -20.98
C SER A 129 3.01 43.16 -22.40
N TYR A 130 3.63 42.16 -23.00
CA TYR A 130 3.21 41.51 -24.23
C TYR A 130 2.45 40.23 -23.92
N THR A 131 1.37 39.94 -24.68
CA THR A 131 0.71 38.62 -24.58
C THR A 131 1.00 37.83 -25.86
N TYR A 132 1.62 36.67 -25.69
CA TYR A 132 1.91 35.71 -26.77
C TYR A 132 0.79 34.68 -26.81
N ASP A 133 0.04 34.60 -27.90
CA ASP A 133 -0.94 33.56 -28.16
C ASP A 133 -0.21 32.40 -28.86
N ILE A 134 -0.11 31.25 -28.17
CA ILE A 134 0.59 30.03 -28.66
C ILE A 134 -0.44 28.94 -28.83
N GLU A 135 -0.38 28.25 -29.97
CA GLU A 135 -1.22 27.07 -30.23
C GLU A 135 -0.36 25.80 -30.30
N TYR A 136 -0.84 24.73 -29.67
CA TYR A 136 -0.28 23.38 -29.72
C TYR A 136 -1.36 22.43 -30.28
N PRO A 137 -1.21 21.91 -31.49
CA PRO A 137 -2.17 20.94 -32.06
C PRO A 137 -2.09 19.60 -31.29
N LEU A 138 -3.23 18.94 -31.15
CA LEU A 138 -3.36 17.62 -30.59
C LEU A 138 -3.92 16.65 -31.63
N GLU A 139 -3.35 15.44 -31.71
CA GLU A 139 -3.86 14.36 -32.58
C GLU A 139 -5.11 13.69 -31.97
N ALA A 140 -5.22 13.68 -30.65
CA ALA A 140 -6.36 13.17 -29.90
C ALA A 140 -6.56 13.99 -28.62
N PRO A 141 -7.76 13.94 -28.01
CA PRO A 141 -7.98 14.57 -26.72
C PRO A 141 -7.00 14.04 -25.66
N ALA A 142 -6.32 14.93 -24.98
CA ALA A 142 -5.31 14.56 -23.99
C ALA A 142 -5.97 14.28 -22.63
N ASP A 143 -5.77 13.08 -22.10
CA ASP A 143 -6.21 12.73 -20.74
C ASP A 143 -5.30 13.34 -19.67
N TYR A 144 -4.02 13.52 -19.99
CA TYR A 144 -3.02 14.16 -19.13
C TYR A 144 -2.12 15.06 -19.95
N LEU A 145 -1.76 16.20 -19.37
CA LEU A 145 -0.76 17.12 -19.91
C LEU A 145 0.24 17.50 -18.82
N THR A 146 1.52 17.48 -19.16
CA THR A 146 2.59 17.89 -18.26
C THR A 146 3.13 19.25 -18.74
N PHE A 147 2.99 20.25 -17.88
CA PHE A 147 3.48 21.60 -18.10
C PHE A 147 4.79 21.80 -17.36
N SER A 148 5.77 22.40 -17.99
CA SER A 148 7.01 22.76 -17.33
C SER A 148 7.61 24.04 -17.92
N GLN A 149 8.42 24.71 -17.12
CA GLN A 149 9.14 25.90 -17.56
C GLN A 149 10.60 25.83 -17.09
N ARG A 150 11.52 26.44 -17.86
CA ARG A 150 12.95 26.57 -17.55
C ARG A 150 13.43 28.02 -17.74
N MET A 151 12.60 28.98 -17.31
CA MET A 151 12.96 30.38 -17.35
C MET A 151 13.79 30.70 -16.10
N VAL A 152 15.10 30.71 -16.26
CA VAL A 152 16.07 31.02 -15.22
C VAL A 152 17.04 32.04 -15.78
N ASP A 153 17.34 33.09 -15.02
CA ASP A 153 18.45 33.96 -15.32
C ASP A 153 19.75 33.27 -14.84
N GLU A 154 20.58 32.82 -15.80
CA GLU A 154 21.84 32.11 -15.54
C GLU A 154 22.83 32.99 -14.76
N THR A 155 22.68 34.32 -14.78
CA THR A 155 23.60 35.24 -14.13
C THR A 155 23.21 35.57 -12.69
N ALA A 156 21.92 35.66 -12.40
CA ALA A 156 21.42 36.05 -11.08
C ALA A 156 21.01 34.85 -10.20
N GLY A 157 20.79 33.67 -10.80
CA GLY A 157 20.41 32.46 -10.06
C GLY A 157 19.05 32.54 -9.37
N LEU A 158 18.22 33.55 -9.72
CA LEU A 158 16.90 33.73 -9.14
C LEU A 158 15.84 33.07 -10.04
N PRO A 159 14.91 32.28 -9.45
CA PRO A 159 13.89 31.58 -10.22
C PRO A 159 12.81 32.54 -10.72
N ALA A 160 12.34 32.32 -11.95
CA ALA A 160 11.11 32.90 -12.48
C ALA A 160 9.91 32.02 -12.09
N GLU A 161 8.80 32.65 -11.74
CA GLU A 161 7.54 31.97 -11.51
C GLU A 161 6.61 32.12 -12.71
N THR A 162 5.92 31.02 -13.09
CA THR A 162 4.81 31.12 -14.06
C THR A 162 3.52 30.72 -13.36
N ARG A 163 2.63 31.72 -13.17
CA ARG A 163 1.29 31.47 -12.63
C ARG A 163 0.36 31.07 -13.76
N MET A 164 -0.20 29.89 -13.66
CA MET A 164 -0.97 29.30 -14.73
C MET A 164 -2.41 29.07 -14.29
N GLU A 165 -3.35 29.57 -15.10
CA GLU A 165 -4.77 29.30 -15.04
C GLU A 165 -5.11 28.34 -16.18
N VAL A 166 -5.51 27.11 -15.87
CA VAL A 166 -5.81 26.06 -16.85
C VAL A 166 -7.29 25.75 -16.86
N LEU A 167 -7.90 25.84 -18.02
CA LEU A 167 -9.32 25.59 -18.24
C LEU A 167 -9.51 24.50 -19.29
N GLN A 168 -10.32 23.49 -18.98
CA GLN A 168 -10.81 22.52 -19.95
C GLN A 168 -12.00 23.12 -20.71
N ALA A 169 -12.03 22.94 -22.04
CA ALA A 169 -13.15 23.47 -22.85
C ALA A 169 -14.49 22.90 -22.38
N GLY A 170 -15.43 23.80 -22.13
CA GLY A 170 -16.76 23.50 -21.59
C GLY A 170 -16.85 23.62 -20.06
N SER A 171 -15.73 23.74 -19.35
CA SER A 171 -15.69 24.08 -17.92
C SER A 171 -15.59 25.60 -17.76
N ASP A 172 -16.15 26.13 -16.68
CA ASP A 172 -15.93 27.51 -16.22
C ASP A 172 -15.12 27.55 -14.91
N THR A 173 -14.63 26.40 -14.47
CA THR A 173 -13.85 26.26 -13.24
C THR A 173 -12.38 25.98 -13.59
N PRO A 174 -11.49 26.99 -13.45
CA PRO A 174 -10.09 26.85 -13.77
C PRO A 174 -9.31 26.12 -12.67
N ILE A 175 -8.24 25.46 -13.07
CA ILE A 175 -7.21 24.90 -12.19
C ILE A 175 -6.07 25.93 -12.11
N TYR A 176 -5.69 26.33 -10.91
CA TYR A 176 -4.59 27.26 -10.68
C TYR A 176 -3.33 26.51 -10.26
N VAL A 177 -2.24 26.76 -10.98
CA VAL A 177 -0.94 26.13 -10.76
C VAL A 177 0.16 27.19 -10.85
N THR A 178 1.19 27.06 -10.01
CA THR A 178 2.42 27.86 -10.16
C THR A 178 3.54 26.93 -10.58
N LEU A 179 4.12 27.17 -11.74
CA LEU A 179 5.29 26.45 -12.25
C LEU A 179 6.56 27.13 -11.77
N PHE A 180 7.44 26.35 -11.17
CA PHE A 180 8.81 26.73 -10.86
C PHE A 180 9.76 26.12 -11.90
N PRO A 181 10.97 26.67 -12.08
CA PRO A 181 11.94 26.11 -13.00
C PRO A 181 12.22 24.63 -12.69
N GLU A 182 12.20 23.81 -13.75
CA GLU A 182 12.48 22.36 -13.69
C GLU A 182 11.53 21.53 -12.82
N THR A 183 10.45 22.13 -12.34
CA THR A 183 9.42 21.42 -11.58
C THR A 183 8.18 21.26 -12.45
N PRO A 184 8.01 20.11 -13.14
CA PRO A 184 6.86 19.88 -14.01
C PRO A 184 5.60 19.62 -13.19
N GLU A 185 4.46 20.09 -13.69
CA GLU A 185 3.14 19.82 -13.13
C GLU A 185 2.28 19.07 -14.14
N THR A 186 1.74 17.93 -13.73
CA THR A 186 0.87 17.09 -14.58
C THR A 186 -0.58 17.24 -14.16
N LEU A 187 -1.42 17.61 -15.11
CA LEU A 187 -2.84 17.86 -14.90
C LEU A 187 -3.68 16.85 -15.69
N PRO A 188 -4.70 16.24 -15.06
CA PRO A 188 -5.65 15.35 -15.71
C PRO A 188 -6.80 16.12 -16.36
N PHE A 189 -7.35 15.57 -17.46
CA PHE A 189 -8.52 16.07 -18.18
C PHE A 189 -9.51 14.94 -18.45
N ASP A 190 -10.77 15.14 -18.11
CA ASP A 190 -11.83 14.15 -18.35
C ASP A 190 -12.68 14.57 -19.57
N TRP A 191 -12.59 13.79 -20.63
CA TRP A 191 -13.35 13.98 -21.86
C TRP A 191 -14.53 13.03 -22.02
N SER A 192 -14.73 12.13 -21.08
CA SER A 192 -15.80 11.11 -21.10
C SER A 192 -17.17 11.71 -20.85
N ARG A 193 -17.22 12.89 -20.20
CA ARG A 193 -18.44 13.59 -19.82
C ARG A 193 -18.27 15.11 -20.04
N PRO A 194 -19.39 15.84 -20.12
CA PRO A 194 -19.33 17.30 -20.03
C PRO A 194 -18.68 17.69 -18.70
N PRO A 195 -17.73 18.64 -18.70
CA PRO A 195 -17.16 19.15 -17.46
C PRO A 195 -18.26 19.78 -16.58
N LEU A 196 -18.06 19.69 -15.26
CA LEU A 196 -18.93 20.41 -14.34
C LEU A 196 -18.70 21.92 -14.46
N THR A 197 -19.78 22.66 -14.30
CA THR A 197 -19.79 24.12 -14.26
C THR A 197 -20.03 24.61 -12.82
N SER A 198 -19.75 25.86 -12.57
CA SER A 198 -19.86 26.49 -11.23
C SER A 198 -21.27 26.43 -10.63
N ASP A 199 -22.30 26.25 -11.45
CA ASP A 199 -23.70 26.11 -11.06
C ASP A 199 -24.12 24.67 -10.74
N ALA A 200 -23.20 23.69 -10.85
CA ALA A 200 -23.45 22.32 -10.46
C ALA A 200 -23.76 22.20 -8.96
N SER A 201 -24.66 21.29 -8.61
CA SER A 201 -25.04 21.04 -7.24
C SER A 201 -23.89 20.42 -6.41
N GLU A 202 -23.95 20.57 -5.08
CA GLU A 202 -22.98 19.97 -4.15
C GLU A 202 -22.89 18.45 -4.34
N ALA A 203 -24.03 17.77 -4.56
CA ALA A 203 -24.06 16.33 -4.81
C ALA A 203 -23.38 15.92 -6.15
N GLU A 204 -23.46 16.76 -7.16
CA GLU A 204 -22.75 16.53 -8.43
C GLU A 204 -21.25 16.72 -8.25
N TRP A 205 -20.83 17.73 -7.50
CA TRP A 205 -19.44 17.96 -7.13
C TRP A 205 -18.89 16.81 -6.28
N ASP A 206 -19.61 16.36 -5.25
CA ASP A 206 -19.21 15.23 -4.42
C ASP A 206 -19.03 13.96 -5.27
N SER A 207 -20.00 13.66 -6.14
CA SER A 207 -19.92 12.53 -7.06
C SER A 207 -18.77 12.64 -8.06
N TRP A 208 -18.43 13.86 -8.48
CA TRP A 208 -17.30 14.11 -9.37
C TRP A 208 -15.97 13.88 -8.63
N TYR A 209 -15.84 14.43 -7.41
CA TYR A 209 -14.65 14.22 -6.59
C TYR A 209 -14.44 12.75 -6.22
N GLU A 210 -15.49 12.04 -5.84
CA GLU A 210 -15.42 10.61 -5.53
C GLU A 210 -14.90 9.81 -6.73
N ARG A 211 -15.48 10.02 -7.91
CA ARG A 211 -15.02 9.34 -9.13
C ARG A 211 -13.60 9.72 -9.52
N ARG A 212 -13.23 10.97 -9.37
CA ARG A 212 -11.88 11.44 -9.68
C ARG A 212 -10.84 10.78 -8.76
N ILE A 213 -11.12 10.72 -7.47
CA ILE A 213 -10.27 10.00 -6.51
C ILE A 213 -10.15 8.51 -6.90
N GLU A 214 -11.25 7.89 -7.34
CA GLU A 214 -11.22 6.51 -7.84
C GLU A 214 -10.36 6.34 -9.10
N GLN A 215 -10.49 7.23 -10.04
CA GLN A 215 -9.77 7.18 -11.31
C GLN A 215 -8.28 7.51 -11.17
N GLU A 216 -7.93 8.39 -10.25
CA GLU A 216 -6.56 8.87 -10.03
C GLU A 216 -5.82 8.10 -8.93
N LEU A 217 -6.37 6.99 -8.42
CA LEU A 217 -5.78 6.19 -7.35
C LEU A 217 -5.43 7.03 -6.10
N GLY A 218 -6.23 8.07 -5.79
CA GLY A 218 -5.94 9.00 -4.70
C GLY A 218 -4.72 9.90 -4.93
N ILE A 219 -4.11 9.85 -6.10
CA ILE A 219 -2.98 10.72 -6.49
C ILE A 219 -3.55 12.04 -7.01
N THR A 220 -3.74 12.99 -6.13
CA THR A 220 -4.32 14.29 -6.49
C THR A 220 -3.29 15.29 -6.99
N ASN A 221 -2.00 15.04 -6.77
CA ASN A 221 -0.90 15.87 -7.23
C ASN A 221 0.25 14.99 -7.74
N TYR A 222 0.55 15.07 -9.04
CA TYR A 222 1.54 14.22 -9.71
C TYR A 222 2.99 14.63 -9.43
N SER A 223 3.23 15.81 -8.91
CA SER A 223 4.57 16.30 -8.53
C SER A 223 4.93 15.97 -7.08
N SER A 224 4.02 15.41 -6.29
CA SER A 224 4.23 15.11 -4.89
C SER A 224 4.76 13.69 -4.65
N VAL A 225 5.51 13.54 -3.56
CA VAL A 225 5.90 12.22 -3.01
C VAL A 225 4.78 11.71 -2.12
N TYR A 226 4.38 10.46 -2.34
CA TYR A 226 3.40 9.76 -1.52
C TYR A 226 4.05 8.61 -0.76
N SER A 227 3.65 8.42 0.46
CA SER A 227 4.08 7.37 1.37
C SER A 227 2.86 6.64 1.92
N PHE A 228 2.84 5.32 1.80
CA PHE A 228 1.79 4.46 2.34
C PHE A 228 2.44 3.44 3.26
N LEU A 229 2.09 3.48 4.54
CA LEU A 229 2.60 2.55 5.54
C LEU A 229 1.50 1.57 5.93
N TYR A 230 1.74 0.28 5.76
CA TYR A 230 0.84 -0.79 6.17
C TYR A 230 1.44 -1.50 7.37
N ILE A 231 0.67 -1.64 8.44
CA ILE A 231 1.06 -2.34 9.67
C ILE A 231 0.11 -3.53 9.84
N GLU A 232 0.67 -4.73 9.77
CA GLU A 232 -0.04 -6.00 9.83
C GLU A 232 0.63 -6.95 10.85
N ASP A 233 0.08 -8.14 11.06
CA ASP A 233 0.52 -9.05 12.11
C ASP A 233 1.98 -9.52 11.97
N TYR A 234 2.44 -9.80 10.74
CA TYR A 234 3.79 -10.34 10.49
C TYR A 234 4.64 -9.47 9.58
N GLU A 235 4.13 -8.31 9.21
CA GLU A 235 4.79 -7.41 8.26
C GLU A 235 4.46 -5.95 8.54
N VAL A 236 5.48 -5.11 8.44
CA VAL A 236 5.29 -3.68 8.15
C VAL A 236 5.74 -3.47 6.71
N ARG A 237 4.91 -2.83 5.88
CA ARG A 237 5.21 -2.55 4.48
C ARG A 237 5.14 -1.05 4.23
N HIS A 238 6.14 -0.52 3.55
CA HIS A 238 6.22 0.89 3.19
C HIS A 238 6.27 1.01 1.67
N GLU A 239 5.24 1.62 1.10
CA GLU A 239 5.14 1.91 -0.33
C GLU A 239 5.37 3.39 -0.57
N ILE A 240 6.22 3.70 -1.53
CA ILE A 240 6.63 5.07 -1.86
C ILE A 240 6.40 5.31 -3.34
N LEU A 241 5.65 6.36 -3.68
CA LEU A 241 5.53 6.87 -5.05
C LEU A 241 6.25 8.21 -5.14
N ILE A 242 7.27 8.29 -6.01
CA ILE A 242 8.10 9.48 -6.15
C ILE A 242 8.29 9.83 -7.64
N PRO A 243 8.12 11.11 -8.06
CA PRO A 243 8.42 11.54 -9.41
C PRO A 243 9.90 11.28 -9.76
N LEU A 244 10.18 10.84 -10.99
CA LEU A 244 11.55 10.52 -11.40
C LEU A 244 12.48 11.73 -11.35
N LEU A 245 12.00 12.91 -11.72
CA LEU A 245 12.79 14.15 -11.60
C LEU A 245 13.14 14.50 -10.16
N THR A 246 12.20 14.32 -9.23
CA THR A 246 12.46 14.51 -7.80
C THR A 246 13.45 13.48 -7.27
N LEU A 247 13.35 12.23 -7.73
CA LEU A 247 14.24 11.15 -7.31
C LEU A 247 15.67 11.36 -7.80
N GLN A 248 15.86 11.83 -9.03
CA GLN A 248 17.21 12.02 -9.61
C GLN A 248 18.07 13.06 -8.89
N SER A 249 17.47 13.99 -8.12
CA SER A 249 18.22 14.92 -7.27
C SER A 249 18.94 14.21 -6.11
N SER A 250 18.51 12.99 -5.75
CA SER A 250 19.08 12.19 -4.66
C SER A 250 19.77 10.91 -5.15
N VAL A 251 19.35 10.36 -6.30
CA VAL A 251 19.86 9.10 -6.84
C VAL A 251 20.23 9.27 -8.30
N TYR A 252 21.46 8.90 -8.63
CA TYR A 252 21.87 8.87 -10.03
C TYR A 252 21.11 7.79 -10.78
N ILE A 253 20.34 8.19 -11.79
CA ILE A 253 19.57 7.30 -12.68
C ILE A 253 20.33 7.27 -14.04
N PRO A 254 21.12 6.21 -14.32
CA PRO A 254 21.87 6.11 -15.54
C PRO A 254 20.95 5.95 -16.74
N ARG A 255 21.11 6.81 -17.74
CA ARG A 255 20.34 6.80 -18.99
C ARG A 255 21.10 7.48 -20.12
N ARG A 256 20.78 7.11 -21.36
CA ARG A 256 21.36 7.67 -22.59
C ARG A 256 20.65 8.94 -23.06
N ASP A 257 19.31 8.93 -22.91
CA ASP A 257 18.44 10.05 -23.25
C ASP A 257 18.08 10.80 -21.96
N GLU A 258 18.38 12.10 -21.87
CA GLU A 258 18.06 12.89 -20.68
C GLU A 258 16.57 12.96 -20.38
N ALA A 259 15.73 12.88 -21.41
CA ALA A 259 14.28 13.01 -21.28
C ALA A 259 13.57 11.66 -20.96
N PHE A 260 14.22 10.53 -21.19
CA PHE A 260 13.58 9.23 -21.07
C PHE A 260 14.47 8.19 -20.40
N LEU A 261 13.84 7.21 -19.75
CA LEU A 261 14.44 6.00 -19.21
C LEU A 261 13.98 4.80 -20.04
N ASP A 262 14.89 4.24 -20.84
CA ASP A 262 14.61 3.11 -21.71
C ASP A 262 14.54 1.79 -20.93
N LEU A 263 13.87 0.77 -21.50
CA LEU A 263 13.65 -0.52 -20.84
C LEU A 263 14.93 -1.22 -20.38
N ASP A 264 15.96 -1.20 -21.20
CA ASP A 264 17.26 -1.83 -20.91
C ASP A 264 18.05 -1.09 -19.82
N GLU A 265 17.71 0.15 -19.53
CA GLU A 265 18.32 0.97 -18.48
C GLU A 265 17.59 0.83 -17.12
N GLN A 266 16.33 0.40 -17.14
CA GLN A 266 15.50 0.32 -15.94
C GLN A 266 16.04 -0.66 -14.90
N GLU A 267 16.73 -1.73 -15.30
CA GLU A 267 17.30 -2.69 -14.34
C GLU A 267 18.41 -2.08 -13.50
N GLU A 268 19.30 -1.29 -14.13
CA GLU A 268 20.33 -0.56 -13.41
C GLU A 268 19.73 0.52 -12.52
N ALA A 269 18.73 1.24 -13.03
CA ALA A 269 18.00 2.24 -12.25
C ALA A 269 17.33 1.61 -11.01
N ARG A 270 16.71 0.42 -11.12
CA ARG A 270 16.15 -0.33 -9.97
C ARG A 270 17.20 -0.62 -8.91
N ARG A 271 18.38 -1.05 -9.32
CA ARG A 271 19.48 -1.35 -8.38
C ARG A 271 19.91 -0.11 -7.59
N GLN A 272 20.09 1.03 -8.28
CA GLN A 272 20.51 2.28 -7.65
C GLN A 272 19.43 2.82 -6.69
N VAL A 273 18.18 2.85 -7.15
CA VAL A 273 17.03 3.28 -6.34
C VAL A 273 16.82 2.35 -5.14
N GLY A 274 16.94 1.04 -5.35
CA GLY A 274 16.80 0.04 -4.28
C GLY A 274 17.86 0.21 -3.19
N ALA A 275 19.12 0.40 -3.58
CA ALA A 275 20.19 0.63 -2.63
C ALA A 275 19.98 1.92 -1.80
N PHE A 276 19.51 2.99 -2.44
CA PHE A 276 19.22 4.25 -1.78
C PHE A 276 18.11 4.11 -0.72
N PHE A 277 16.96 3.53 -1.08
CA PHE A 277 15.84 3.39 -0.15
C PHE A 277 16.09 2.32 0.93
N ALA A 278 16.80 1.25 0.61
CA ALA A 278 17.18 0.25 1.61
C ALA A 278 18.08 0.84 2.72
N ALA A 279 18.98 1.75 2.37
CA ALA A 279 19.86 2.40 3.32
C ALA A 279 19.18 3.47 4.18
N GLY A 280 18.15 4.15 3.63
CA GLY A 280 17.59 5.39 4.18
C GLY A 280 16.23 5.27 4.88
N ASN A 281 15.63 4.09 4.96
CA ASN A 281 14.27 3.91 5.51
C ASN A 281 14.21 2.81 6.60
N PRO A 282 14.94 2.95 7.72
CA PRO A 282 14.81 2.00 8.81
C PRO A 282 13.46 2.15 9.52
N VAL A 283 12.86 1.03 9.89
CA VAL A 283 11.68 0.99 10.76
C VAL A 283 12.07 0.36 12.08
N VAL A 284 11.63 0.96 13.18
CA VAL A 284 11.80 0.39 14.52
C VAL A 284 10.52 -0.35 14.90
N ILE A 285 10.62 -1.66 15.11
CA ILE A 285 9.50 -2.53 15.51
C ILE A 285 9.81 -3.07 16.92
N ASP A 286 8.95 -2.77 17.87
CA ASP A 286 9.09 -3.18 19.29
C ASP A 286 10.49 -2.87 19.88
N GLY A 287 11.06 -1.73 19.48
CA GLY A 287 12.37 -1.26 19.94
C GLY A 287 13.56 -1.83 19.18
N VAL A 288 13.33 -2.67 18.18
CA VAL A 288 14.38 -3.24 17.30
C VAL A 288 14.36 -2.55 15.94
N THR A 289 15.50 -2.05 15.49
CA THR A 289 15.64 -1.49 14.15
C THR A 289 15.70 -2.63 13.13
N VAL A 290 14.74 -2.65 12.20
CA VAL A 290 14.63 -3.63 11.13
C VAL A 290 15.01 -2.95 9.82
N GLN A 291 15.92 -3.57 9.08
CA GLN A 291 16.29 -3.11 7.74
C GLN A 291 15.25 -3.58 6.71
N PRO A 292 14.91 -2.77 5.71
CA PRO A 292 13.97 -3.18 4.70
C PRO A 292 14.53 -4.24 3.74
N LYS A 293 13.67 -5.16 3.34
CA LYS A 293 13.82 -5.91 2.10
C LYS A 293 13.18 -5.08 0.99
N VAL A 294 13.87 -4.85 -0.11
CA VAL A 294 13.28 -4.23 -1.30
C VAL A 294 12.54 -5.31 -2.06
N ASP A 295 11.23 -5.29 -1.99
CA ASP A 295 10.41 -6.29 -2.67
C ASP A 295 10.21 -5.93 -4.13
N ARG A 296 10.06 -4.62 -4.43
CA ARG A 296 9.76 -4.18 -5.78
C ARG A 296 10.15 -2.73 -6.03
N ILE A 297 10.61 -2.47 -7.26
CA ILE A 297 10.74 -1.13 -7.82
C ILE A 297 10.27 -1.17 -9.26
N ASP A 298 9.32 -0.30 -9.60
CA ASP A 298 8.84 -0.12 -10.96
C ASP A 298 8.77 1.35 -11.35
N PHE A 299 8.78 1.57 -12.66
CA PHE A 299 8.66 2.89 -13.25
C PHE A 299 7.35 2.99 -14.00
N TYR A 300 6.49 3.93 -13.60
CA TYR A 300 5.14 4.11 -14.12
C TYR A 300 5.01 5.44 -14.86
N GLY A 301 4.32 5.44 -15.99
CA GLY A 301 3.77 6.67 -16.57
C GLY A 301 2.64 7.24 -15.69
N VAL A 302 1.95 8.27 -16.19
CA VAL A 302 0.86 8.91 -15.44
C VAL A 302 -0.52 8.28 -15.66
N ALA A 303 -0.69 7.49 -16.72
CA ALA A 303 -1.98 6.88 -17.01
C ALA A 303 -2.31 5.76 -16.02
N LEU A 304 -3.57 5.68 -15.59
CA LEU A 304 -4.05 4.66 -14.66
C LEU A 304 -3.70 3.23 -15.11
N LYS A 305 -3.78 2.97 -16.41
CA LYS A 305 -3.38 1.67 -17.00
C LYS A 305 -1.94 1.29 -16.72
N ASP A 306 -1.04 2.26 -16.50
CA ASP A 306 0.37 2.01 -16.25
C ASP A 306 0.60 1.42 -14.84
N PHE A 307 -0.34 1.64 -13.92
CA PHE A 307 -0.34 1.05 -12.58
C PHE A 307 -1.06 -0.31 -12.53
N ALA A 308 -1.60 -0.78 -13.64
CA ALA A 308 -2.26 -2.08 -13.70
C ALA A 308 -1.23 -3.22 -13.53
N GLN A 309 -1.59 -4.25 -12.78
CA GLN A 309 -0.74 -5.38 -12.44
C GLN A 309 -0.09 -6.08 -13.65
N GLN A 310 -0.75 -6.03 -14.80
CA GLN A 310 -0.29 -6.66 -16.05
C GLN A 310 0.11 -5.64 -17.11
N ALA A 311 0.35 -4.39 -16.72
CA ALA A 311 0.82 -3.39 -17.67
C ALA A 311 2.19 -3.79 -18.24
N PRO A 312 2.37 -3.80 -19.56
CA PRO A 312 3.66 -4.12 -20.15
C PRO A 312 4.68 -3.05 -19.76
N ALA A 313 5.89 -3.48 -19.39
CA ALA A 313 6.98 -2.57 -19.17
C ALA A 313 7.24 -1.74 -20.42
N LYS A 314 7.39 -0.43 -20.27
CA LYS A 314 7.61 0.51 -21.37
C LYS A 314 8.68 1.54 -21.03
N ARG A 315 9.21 2.20 -22.05
CA ARG A 315 9.97 3.43 -21.91
C ARG A 315 9.15 4.46 -21.14
N VAL A 316 9.75 5.17 -20.19
CA VAL A 316 9.08 6.20 -19.39
C VAL A 316 9.77 7.55 -19.50
N SER A 317 8.98 8.62 -19.43
CA SER A 317 9.52 9.98 -19.48
C SER A 317 9.96 10.46 -18.10
N MET A 318 11.13 11.05 -18.00
CA MET A 318 11.62 11.65 -16.75
C MET A 318 10.68 12.77 -16.23
N ALA A 319 10.03 13.49 -17.14
CA ALA A 319 9.21 14.66 -16.79
C ALA A 319 7.91 14.31 -16.08
N ASN A 320 7.31 13.14 -16.34
CA ASN A 320 5.99 12.81 -15.82
C ASN A 320 5.89 11.41 -15.20
N ALA A 321 6.91 10.57 -15.34
CA ALA A 321 6.90 9.24 -14.76
C ALA A 321 7.27 9.26 -13.27
N ARG A 322 6.95 8.15 -12.60
CA ARG A 322 7.20 7.93 -11.18
C ARG A 322 7.88 6.60 -10.95
N ALA A 323 8.71 6.56 -9.92
CA ALA A 323 9.15 5.32 -9.33
C ALA A 323 8.17 4.92 -8.22
N GLY A 324 7.74 3.66 -8.24
CA GLY A 324 7.03 3.01 -7.16
C GLY A 324 7.98 2.05 -6.47
N ILE A 325 8.19 2.23 -5.17
CA ILE A 325 9.10 1.45 -4.35
C ILE A 325 8.31 0.76 -3.25
N ILE A 326 8.48 -0.55 -3.09
CA ILE A 326 7.87 -1.35 -2.02
C ILE A 326 8.97 -1.93 -1.16
N LEU A 327 8.94 -1.56 0.11
CA LEU A 327 9.85 -2.03 1.16
C LEU A 327 9.06 -2.85 2.17
N SER A 328 9.55 -4.02 2.54
CA SER A 328 8.95 -4.86 3.58
C SER A 328 9.90 -5.05 4.77
N TYR A 329 9.31 -5.15 5.96
CA TYR A 329 9.97 -5.34 7.23
C TYR A 329 9.26 -6.48 7.95
N SER A 330 9.89 -7.64 8.04
CA SER A 330 9.28 -8.83 8.65
C SER A 330 9.18 -8.70 10.16
N CYS A 331 8.04 -9.09 10.71
CA CYS A 331 7.78 -9.19 12.14
C CYS A 331 7.60 -10.65 12.54
N LYS A 332 8.07 -11.04 13.71
CA LYS A 332 7.85 -12.40 14.24
C LYS A 332 6.44 -12.59 14.81
N ASN A 333 5.84 -11.50 15.28
CA ASN A 333 4.51 -11.48 15.89
C ASN A 333 3.85 -10.14 15.55
N THR A 334 2.55 -10.02 15.85
CA THR A 334 1.83 -8.75 15.83
C THR A 334 2.62 -7.66 16.56
N PRO A 335 3.00 -6.56 15.90
CA PRO A 335 3.80 -5.52 16.51
C PRO A 335 3.00 -4.77 17.60
N ASN A 336 3.69 -4.38 18.68
CA ASN A 336 3.13 -3.49 19.71
C ASN A 336 3.45 -2.03 19.42
N ASN A 337 4.63 -1.75 18.87
CA ASN A 337 5.06 -0.40 18.52
C ASN A 337 5.78 -0.42 17.18
N VAL A 338 5.45 0.55 16.32
CA VAL A 338 6.12 0.76 15.04
C VAL A 338 6.50 2.23 14.93
N ALA A 339 7.75 2.51 14.59
CA ALA A 339 8.21 3.85 14.29
C ALA A 339 8.89 3.88 12.91
N LEU A 340 8.33 4.67 11.99
CA LEU A 340 8.91 4.94 10.68
C LEU A 340 9.64 6.27 10.74
N HIS A 341 10.93 6.25 10.44
CA HIS A 341 11.77 7.43 10.28
C HIS A 341 11.86 7.81 8.81
N TRP A 342 11.77 9.11 8.53
CA TRP A 342 11.99 9.63 7.18
C TRP A 342 13.10 10.68 7.22
N ASP A 343 14.25 10.36 6.65
CA ASP A 343 15.44 11.22 6.66
C ASP A 343 15.83 11.74 5.26
N GLN A 344 15.18 11.21 4.21
CA GLN A 344 15.52 11.48 2.82
C GLN A 344 14.79 12.74 2.31
N PHE A 345 15.29 13.90 2.73
CA PHE A 345 14.85 15.20 2.24
C PHE A 345 15.92 15.83 1.35
N ASN A 346 15.48 16.61 0.38
CA ASN A 346 16.33 17.44 -0.47
C ASN A 346 15.60 18.77 -0.75
N ASP A 347 16.06 19.55 -1.72
CA ASP A 347 15.44 20.85 -2.03
C ASP A 347 14.08 20.67 -2.71
N ASP A 348 13.84 19.57 -3.39
CA ASP A 348 12.58 19.21 -4.05
C ASP A 348 11.62 18.50 -3.09
N ILE A 349 12.16 17.78 -2.09
CA ILE A 349 11.40 17.03 -1.09
C ILE A 349 11.44 17.77 0.24
N TRP A 350 10.56 18.69 0.47
CA TRP A 350 10.44 19.43 1.74
C TRP A 350 9.25 18.96 2.60
N ARG A 351 8.29 18.26 1.99
CA ARG A 351 7.08 17.74 2.64
C ARG A 351 6.66 16.43 1.99
N ILE A 352 6.29 15.44 2.81
CA ILE A 352 5.77 14.15 2.36
C ILE A 352 4.48 13.85 3.08
N GLY A 353 3.41 13.65 2.32
CA GLY A 353 2.16 13.12 2.84
C GLY A 353 2.23 11.61 2.99
N SER A 354 1.96 11.11 4.20
CA SER A 354 1.91 9.69 4.48
C SER A 354 0.51 9.27 4.92
N THR A 355 0.02 8.18 4.37
CA THR A 355 -1.19 7.51 4.85
C THR A 355 -0.79 6.19 5.49
N VAL A 356 -1.23 5.98 6.72
CA VAL A 356 -0.92 4.78 7.49
C VAL A 356 -2.17 3.94 7.63
N TYR A 357 -2.05 2.70 7.20
CA TYR A 357 -3.05 1.64 7.33
C TYR A 357 -2.55 0.68 8.41
N ALA A 358 -3.13 0.74 9.59
CA ALA A 358 -2.79 -0.15 10.68
C ALA A 358 -4.02 -1.01 10.99
N PHE A 359 -4.05 -2.22 10.46
CA PHE A 359 -5.22 -3.11 10.51
C PHE A 359 -6.49 -2.43 9.97
N ASP A 360 -7.44 -2.08 10.85
CA ASP A 360 -8.70 -1.42 10.48
C ASP A 360 -8.64 0.11 10.61
N GLU A 361 -7.53 0.66 11.13
CA GLU A 361 -7.35 2.10 11.30
C GLU A 361 -6.63 2.73 10.12
N VAL A 362 -7.08 3.92 9.73
CA VAL A 362 -6.41 4.76 8.73
C VAL A 362 -6.04 6.10 9.37
N LYS A 363 -4.77 6.47 9.29
CA LYS A 363 -4.25 7.74 9.84
C LYS A 363 -3.44 8.47 8.78
N LYS A 364 -3.52 9.80 8.78
CA LYS A 364 -2.66 10.67 7.96
C LYS A 364 -1.53 11.23 8.80
N HIS A 365 -0.36 11.29 8.23
CA HIS A 365 0.82 11.91 8.81
C HIS A 365 1.55 12.75 7.78
N VAL A 366 2.30 13.75 8.22
CA VAL A 366 3.09 14.61 7.33
C VAL A 366 4.50 14.73 7.88
N PHE A 367 5.47 14.22 7.12
CA PHE A 367 6.88 14.50 7.36
C PHE A 367 7.26 15.83 6.73
N ARG A 368 8.12 16.62 7.39
CA ARG A 368 8.56 17.93 6.89
C ARG A 368 10.05 18.13 7.14
N ARG A 369 10.78 18.58 6.14
CA ARG A 369 12.18 18.99 6.26
C ARG A 369 12.32 20.06 7.36
N GLY A 370 13.34 19.90 8.21
CA GLY A 370 13.63 20.83 9.32
C GLY A 370 12.81 20.63 10.58
N MET A 371 11.93 19.64 10.65
CA MET A 371 11.36 19.22 11.93
C MET A 371 12.43 18.49 12.78
N GLU A 372 12.38 18.70 14.09
CA GLU A 372 13.34 18.12 15.04
C GLU A 372 13.30 16.57 15.02
N GLU A 373 12.11 15.98 14.81
CA GLU A 373 11.91 14.55 14.58
C GLU A 373 10.94 14.31 13.41
N ASN A 374 11.42 13.66 12.37
CA ASN A 374 10.60 13.18 11.25
C ASN A 374 10.26 11.70 11.45
N VAL A 375 9.42 11.42 12.46
CA VAL A 375 9.06 10.06 12.88
C VAL A 375 7.56 9.94 13.00
N TYR A 376 6.99 8.96 12.32
CA TYR A 376 5.64 8.48 12.63
C TYR A 376 5.74 7.36 13.66
N ARG A 377 4.94 7.43 14.73
CA ARG A 377 4.86 6.40 15.78
C ARG A 377 3.45 5.86 15.86
N TRP A 378 3.36 4.53 15.81
CA TRP A 378 2.13 3.80 16.04
C TRP A 378 2.30 2.88 17.24
N THR A 379 1.24 2.77 18.04
CA THR A 379 1.18 1.86 19.19
C THR A 379 -0.09 1.03 19.04
N ASN A 380 0.04 -0.28 19.26
CA ASN A 380 -1.07 -1.23 19.22
C ASN A 380 -2.17 -0.81 20.23
N PRO A 381 -3.42 -0.60 19.79
CA PRO A 381 -4.49 -0.16 20.67
C PRO A 381 -5.02 -1.25 21.63
N GLY A 382 -4.30 -2.36 21.76
CA GLY A 382 -4.70 -3.50 22.60
C GLY A 382 -5.20 -4.69 21.78
N ARG A 383 -4.92 -4.73 20.47
CA ARG A 383 -5.19 -5.90 19.63
C ARG A 383 -4.35 -7.08 20.12
N PRO A 384 -4.96 -8.23 20.46
CA PRO A 384 -4.20 -9.40 20.84
C PRO A 384 -3.39 -9.93 19.66
N PRO A 385 -2.22 -10.53 19.91
CA PRO A 385 -1.48 -11.20 18.85
C PRO A 385 -2.32 -12.33 18.26
N LEU A 386 -2.15 -12.59 16.97
CA LEU A 386 -2.78 -13.75 16.35
C LEU A 386 -2.28 -15.02 17.07
N PRO A 387 -3.18 -15.92 17.47
CA PRO A 387 -2.78 -17.18 18.07
C PRO A 387 -1.93 -17.98 17.05
N PRO A 388 -0.91 -18.71 17.48
CA PRO A 388 -0.11 -19.52 16.57
C PRO A 388 -0.97 -20.58 15.88
N VAL A 389 -0.57 -20.98 14.67
CA VAL A 389 -1.21 -22.11 13.98
C VAL A 389 -0.90 -23.39 14.76
N GLU A 390 -1.93 -24.11 15.17
CA GLU A 390 -1.82 -25.32 15.98
C GLU A 390 -2.34 -26.55 15.24
N ASN A 391 -1.88 -27.74 15.67
CA ASN A 391 -2.41 -28.99 15.18
C ASN A 391 -3.87 -29.16 15.61
N VAL A 392 -4.72 -29.58 14.71
CA VAL A 392 -6.09 -30.01 15.03
C VAL A 392 -6.01 -31.40 15.66
N ARG A 393 -6.11 -31.47 16.98
CA ARG A 393 -5.93 -32.71 17.73
C ARG A 393 -7.03 -33.70 17.42
N GLN A 394 -6.65 -34.95 17.22
CA GLN A 394 -7.58 -36.08 17.16
C GLN A 394 -8.05 -36.39 18.60
N LEU A 395 -9.27 -36.00 18.92
CA LEU A 395 -9.90 -36.43 20.15
C LEU A 395 -10.55 -37.81 19.88
N LEU A 396 -9.87 -38.87 20.29
CA LEU A 396 -10.46 -40.20 20.19
C LEU A 396 -11.64 -40.28 21.14
N PRO A 397 -12.86 -40.61 20.67
CA PRO A 397 -13.97 -40.87 21.54
C PRO A 397 -13.63 -42.06 22.45
N GLN A 398 -14.17 -42.02 23.67
CA GLN A 398 -13.98 -43.13 24.60
C GLN A 398 -14.54 -44.40 23.94
N ARG A 399 -13.67 -45.41 23.73
CA ARG A 399 -14.15 -46.73 23.27
C ARG A 399 -15.12 -47.30 24.29
N GLU A 400 -16.17 -47.92 23.77
CA GLU A 400 -17.06 -48.68 24.64
C GLU A 400 -16.24 -49.77 25.34
N VAL A 401 -16.25 -49.78 26.65
CA VAL A 401 -15.51 -50.74 27.47
C VAL A 401 -16.47 -51.70 28.11
N ILE A 402 -16.14 -52.97 27.98
CA ILE A 402 -16.81 -54.05 28.72
C ILE A 402 -16.18 -54.16 30.10
N SER A 403 -16.97 -53.88 31.13
CA SER A 403 -16.53 -54.07 32.51
C SER A 403 -16.69 -55.53 32.92
N VAL A 404 -15.57 -56.25 32.96
CA VAL A 404 -15.56 -57.64 33.42
C VAL A 404 -15.26 -57.66 34.90
N TYR A 405 -16.22 -58.10 35.69
CA TYR A 405 -16.07 -58.34 37.14
C TYR A 405 -15.40 -59.67 37.33
N TRP A 406 -14.12 -59.69 37.60
CA TRP A 406 -13.34 -60.90 37.64
C TRP A 406 -13.80 -61.87 38.77
N TYR A 407 -14.36 -61.31 39.87
CA TYR A 407 -15.00 -62.16 40.91
C TYR A 407 -16.25 -62.85 40.38
N THR A 408 -16.97 -62.27 39.44
CA THR A 408 -18.11 -62.93 38.79
C THR A 408 -17.65 -64.10 37.93
N LEU A 409 -16.53 -63.97 37.25
CA LEU A 409 -15.94 -65.04 36.42
C LEU A 409 -15.49 -66.23 37.32
N VAL A 410 -14.81 -65.93 38.42
CA VAL A 410 -14.43 -66.97 39.42
C VAL A 410 -15.65 -67.63 40.05
N ALA A 411 -16.71 -66.85 40.39
CA ALA A 411 -17.95 -67.34 40.93
C ALA A 411 -18.67 -68.29 39.95
N LEU A 412 -18.75 -67.91 38.66
CA LEU A 412 -19.32 -68.73 37.59
C LEU A 412 -18.57 -70.06 37.41
N VAL A 413 -17.22 -70.05 37.35
CA VAL A 413 -16.42 -71.20 37.23
C VAL A 413 -16.58 -72.14 38.48
N SER A 414 -16.57 -71.54 39.66
CA SER A 414 -16.80 -72.27 40.93
C SER A 414 -18.19 -72.91 40.99
N ALA A 415 -19.23 -72.15 40.56
CA ALA A 415 -20.58 -72.69 40.50
C ALA A 415 -20.73 -73.81 39.47
N LEU A 416 -20.05 -73.74 38.33
CA LEU A 416 -20.03 -74.81 37.32
C LEU A 416 -19.35 -76.02 37.83
N VAL A 417 -18.14 -75.87 38.42
CA VAL A 417 -17.38 -77.03 39.04
C VAL A 417 -18.21 -77.69 40.15
N THR A 418 -18.80 -76.87 41.02
CA THR A 418 -19.69 -77.35 42.10
C THR A 418 -20.92 -78.06 41.54
N GLY A 419 -21.53 -77.56 40.51
CA GLY A 419 -22.66 -78.15 39.81
C GLY A 419 -22.32 -79.54 39.21
N ILE A 420 -21.14 -79.65 38.55
CA ILE A 420 -20.64 -80.92 38.00
C ILE A 420 -20.36 -81.92 39.14
N ALA A 421 -19.66 -81.50 40.18
CA ALA A 421 -19.35 -82.35 41.33
C ALA A 421 -20.59 -82.86 42.01
N LEU A 422 -21.61 -82.06 42.22
CA LEU A 422 -22.91 -82.41 42.80
C LEU A 422 -23.74 -83.35 41.90
N ARG A 423 -23.56 -83.26 40.60
CA ARG A 423 -24.22 -84.12 39.62
C ARG A 423 -23.58 -85.54 39.65
N MET A 424 -22.24 -85.62 39.89
CA MET A 424 -21.52 -86.85 39.98
C MET A 424 -21.60 -87.52 41.36
N SER A 425 -22.09 -86.84 42.36
CA SER A 425 -22.26 -87.32 43.72
C SER A 425 -23.70 -87.81 44.00
N SER A 426 -23.84 -88.67 45.06
CA SER A 426 -25.14 -89.12 45.56
C SER A 426 -25.91 -88.03 46.38
N ALA A 427 -25.63 -86.75 46.15
CA ALA A 427 -26.21 -85.64 46.90
C ALA A 427 -27.76 -85.57 46.78
N SER A 428 -28.41 -85.29 47.91
CA SER A 428 -29.89 -85.14 47.93
C SER A 428 -30.41 -83.96 47.04
N ARG A 429 -31.65 -84.08 46.58
CA ARG A 429 -32.27 -83.02 45.76
C ARG A 429 -32.25 -81.66 46.46
N GLN A 430 -32.45 -81.67 47.80
CA GLN A 430 -32.42 -80.40 48.59
C GLN A 430 -31.04 -79.75 48.58
N MET A 431 -29.97 -80.55 48.71
CA MET A 431 -28.57 -80.09 48.72
C MET A 431 -28.17 -79.49 47.36
N ARG A 432 -28.66 -80.03 46.25
CA ARG A 432 -28.46 -79.47 44.90
C ARG A 432 -29.18 -78.14 44.70
N ILE A 433 -30.43 -78.03 45.21
CA ILE A 433 -31.21 -76.79 45.16
C ILE A 433 -30.55 -75.69 46.01
N SER A 434 -30.13 -76.02 47.23
CA SER A 434 -29.43 -75.06 48.09
C SER A 434 -28.11 -74.56 47.50
N ALA A 435 -27.33 -75.48 46.94
CA ALA A 435 -26.07 -75.10 46.28
C ALA A 435 -26.31 -74.19 45.05
N PHE A 436 -27.38 -74.46 44.28
CA PHE A 436 -27.75 -73.61 43.15
C PHE A 436 -28.20 -72.23 43.61
N VAL A 437 -28.99 -72.10 44.64
CA VAL A 437 -29.45 -70.82 45.21
C VAL A 437 -28.25 -70.05 45.78
N ILE A 438 -27.35 -70.73 46.51
CA ILE A 438 -26.14 -70.05 47.03
C ILE A 438 -25.25 -69.59 45.88
N GLY A 439 -25.06 -70.48 44.87
CA GLY A 439 -24.29 -70.08 43.69
C GLY A 439 -24.83 -68.83 42.98
N LEU A 440 -26.13 -68.79 42.79
CA LEU A 440 -26.79 -67.59 42.23
C LEU A 440 -26.62 -66.31 43.11
N ALA A 441 -26.73 -66.45 44.42
CA ALA A 441 -26.50 -65.36 45.37
C ALA A 441 -25.05 -64.90 45.36
N VAL A 442 -24.04 -65.80 45.26
CA VAL A 442 -22.63 -65.44 45.15
C VAL A 442 -22.35 -64.72 43.82
N ILE A 443 -22.92 -65.21 42.72
CA ILE A 443 -22.77 -64.57 41.42
C ILE A 443 -23.41 -63.13 41.47
N ALA A 444 -24.61 -62.99 42.00
CA ALA A 444 -25.27 -61.72 42.15
C ALA A 444 -24.46 -60.73 43.01
N PHE A 445 -23.84 -61.20 44.07
CA PHE A 445 -23.02 -60.34 44.94
C PHE A 445 -21.66 -59.99 44.33
N SER A 446 -21.09 -60.88 43.48
CA SER A 446 -19.82 -60.62 42.82
C SER A 446 -19.79 -59.45 41.84
N PHE A 447 -20.94 -59.01 41.35
CA PHE A 447 -21.07 -57.77 40.55
C PHE A 447 -20.76 -56.48 41.34
N ARG A 448 -20.61 -56.58 42.68
CA ARG A 448 -20.17 -55.44 43.51
C ARG A 448 -18.67 -55.39 43.75
N GLY A 449 -17.91 -56.32 43.17
CA GLY A 449 -16.47 -56.39 43.28
C GLY A 449 -15.75 -55.45 42.26
N PRO A 450 -14.40 -55.42 42.34
CA PRO A 450 -13.61 -54.68 41.38
C PRO A 450 -13.82 -55.20 39.95
N SER A 451 -13.99 -54.31 38.99
CA SER A 451 -14.09 -54.60 37.56
C SER A 451 -12.78 -54.24 36.83
N MET A 452 -12.43 -55.01 35.84
CA MET A 452 -11.41 -54.68 34.85
C MET A 452 -12.12 -54.23 33.58
N ALA A 453 -11.77 -53.07 33.07
CA ALA A 453 -12.29 -52.55 31.81
C ALA A 453 -11.42 -53.09 30.66
N PHE A 454 -12.07 -53.69 29.68
CA PHE A 454 -11.45 -54.13 28.42
C PHE A 454 -12.21 -53.43 27.27
N ASP A 455 -11.48 -53.08 26.22
CA ASP A 455 -12.11 -52.57 25.00
C ASP A 455 -13.08 -53.64 24.47
N ASP A 456 -14.29 -53.24 24.11
CA ASP A 456 -15.27 -54.14 23.51
C ASP A 456 -14.80 -54.56 22.10
N PRO A 457 -14.43 -55.83 21.88
CA PRO A 457 -13.97 -56.32 20.58
C PRO A 457 -15.07 -56.37 19.51
N LEU A 458 -16.33 -56.20 19.92
CA LEU A 458 -17.51 -56.14 19.05
C LEU A 458 -18.05 -54.73 18.87
N ALA A 459 -17.50 -53.75 19.57
CA ALA A 459 -17.86 -52.37 19.38
C ALA A 459 -17.53 -51.95 17.95
N LYS A 460 -18.49 -51.28 17.31
CA LYS A 460 -18.22 -50.65 16.02
C LYS A 460 -17.22 -49.52 16.23
N PRO A 461 -16.26 -49.32 15.30
CA PRO A 461 -15.40 -48.17 15.37
C PRO A 461 -16.22 -46.88 15.48
N PRO A 462 -15.83 -45.92 16.32
CA PRO A 462 -16.58 -44.70 16.50
C PRO A 462 -16.63 -43.94 15.18
N ILE A 463 -17.82 -43.45 14.85
CA ILE A 463 -18.07 -42.67 13.62
C ILE A 463 -17.80 -41.20 13.91
N VAL A 464 -17.09 -40.50 13.00
CA VAL A 464 -16.93 -39.04 13.05
C VAL A 464 -18.31 -38.40 12.77
N ALA A 465 -18.85 -37.65 13.72
CA ALA A 465 -20.11 -36.96 13.51
C ALA A 465 -19.94 -35.83 12.48
N GLU A 466 -20.99 -35.52 11.72
CA GLU A 466 -20.92 -34.48 10.68
C GLU A 466 -20.57 -33.09 11.23
N GLY A 467 -21.04 -32.77 12.43
CA GLY A 467 -20.66 -31.54 13.15
C GLY A 467 -19.17 -31.50 13.46
N ASP A 468 -18.61 -32.59 14.03
CA ASP A 468 -17.19 -32.68 14.37
C ASP A 468 -16.31 -32.60 13.10
N ALA A 469 -16.73 -33.25 12.01
CA ALA A 469 -16.04 -33.20 10.74
C ALA A 469 -16.02 -31.78 10.16
N ARG A 470 -17.13 -31.05 10.27
CA ARG A 470 -17.22 -29.66 9.85
C ARG A 470 -16.25 -28.77 10.63
N ASP A 471 -16.23 -28.88 11.95
CA ASP A 471 -15.34 -28.09 12.81
C ASP A 471 -13.85 -28.41 12.52
N ILE A 472 -13.51 -29.69 12.32
CA ILE A 472 -12.16 -30.11 11.92
C ILE A 472 -11.76 -29.48 10.61
N VAL A 473 -12.60 -29.55 9.58
CA VAL A 473 -12.32 -29.00 8.24
C VAL A 473 -12.17 -27.50 8.29
N GLU A 474 -13.05 -26.79 9.01
CA GLU A 474 -12.99 -25.34 9.13
C GLU A 474 -11.66 -24.87 9.73
N ILE A 475 -11.21 -25.50 10.83
CA ILE A 475 -9.92 -25.16 11.45
C ILE A 475 -8.75 -25.50 10.52
N LEU A 476 -8.77 -26.67 9.85
CA LEU A 476 -7.72 -27.06 8.90
C LEU A 476 -7.61 -26.06 7.74
N GLN A 477 -8.75 -25.62 7.18
CA GLN A 477 -8.77 -24.61 6.12
C GLN A 477 -8.25 -23.26 6.62
N GLN A 478 -8.73 -22.78 7.76
CA GLN A 478 -8.25 -21.54 8.36
C GLN A 478 -6.72 -21.56 8.55
N ASN A 479 -6.18 -22.65 9.04
CA ASN A 479 -4.74 -22.82 9.21
C ASN A 479 -3.96 -22.73 7.88
N ILE A 480 -4.47 -23.35 6.80
CA ILE A 480 -3.84 -23.28 5.48
C ILE A 480 -3.77 -21.82 4.99
N TYR A 481 -4.88 -21.10 5.09
CA TYR A 481 -4.90 -19.71 4.63
C TYR A 481 -4.07 -18.77 5.51
N ARG A 482 -3.94 -19.07 6.81
CA ARG A 482 -3.05 -18.33 7.71
C ARG A 482 -1.57 -18.52 7.40
N ALA A 483 -1.19 -19.59 6.70
CA ALA A 483 0.18 -19.76 6.23
C ALA A 483 0.61 -18.65 5.24
N PHE A 484 -0.33 -18.00 4.55
CA PHE A 484 -0.05 -16.86 3.67
C PHE A 484 0.30 -15.57 4.44
N ASP A 485 0.00 -15.48 5.74
CA ASP A 485 0.34 -14.31 6.55
C ASP A 485 1.84 -14.25 6.88
N TYR A 486 2.52 -15.40 6.87
CA TYR A 486 3.96 -15.50 7.15
C TYR A 486 4.78 -15.10 5.93
N LYS A 487 5.95 -14.46 6.17
CA LYS A 487 6.89 -14.03 5.12
C LYS A 487 8.17 -14.89 5.09
N ASP A 488 8.44 -15.60 6.15
CA ASP A 488 9.57 -16.51 6.26
C ASP A 488 9.19 -17.89 5.71
N GLU A 489 9.98 -18.43 4.77
CA GLU A 489 9.71 -19.70 4.10
C GLU A 489 9.57 -20.87 5.09
N ASP A 490 10.41 -20.90 6.12
CA ASP A 490 10.35 -21.93 7.16
C ASP A 490 9.04 -21.86 7.94
N GLN A 491 8.57 -20.63 8.26
CA GLN A 491 7.30 -20.43 8.97
C GLN A 491 6.09 -20.81 8.12
N VAL A 492 6.10 -20.50 6.82
CA VAL A 492 5.05 -20.91 5.87
C VAL A 492 4.94 -22.44 5.84
N TYR A 493 6.09 -23.13 5.66
CA TYR A 493 6.12 -24.60 5.62
C TYR A 493 5.62 -25.22 6.92
N ASP A 494 6.12 -24.75 8.06
CA ASP A 494 5.74 -25.23 9.38
C ASP A 494 4.25 -25.02 9.68
N ALA A 495 3.69 -23.88 9.26
CA ALA A 495 2.26 -23.58 9.41
C ALA A 495 1.40 -24.55 8.56
N LEU A 496 1.76 -24.74 7.29
CA LEU A 496 1.07 -25.68 6.40
C LEU A 496 1.14 -27.12 6.94
N ALA A 497 2.31 -27.54 7.45
CA ALA A 497 2.51 -28.89 7.99
C ALA A 497 1.63 -29.21 9.21
N LYS A 498 1.01 -28.19 9.86
CA LYS A 498 0.01 -28.41 10.93
C LYS A 498 -1.32 -28.95 10.40
N SER A 499 -1.66 -28.68 9.15
CA SER A 499 -2.96 -29.02 8.57
C SER A 499 -2.90 -29.86 7.31
N VAL A 500 -1.74 -29.98 6.69
CA VAL A 500 -1.55 -30.74 5.44
C VAL A 500 -0.42 -31.73 5.60
N HIS A 501 -0.53 -32.89 4.95
CA HIS A 501 0.49 -33.94 5.01
C HIS A 501 0.72 -34.59 3.64
N GLY A 502 1.89 -35.24 3.50
CA GLY A 502 2.27 -36.01 2.32
C GLY A 502 2.55 -35.11 1.08
N PRO A 503 2.33 -35.63 -0.13
CA PRO A 503 2.60 -34.91 -1.38
C PRO A 503 1.80 -33.60 -1.52
N LEU A 504 0.62 -33.54 -0.92
CA LEU A 504 -0.22 -32.33 -0.95
C LEU A 504 0.45 -31.16 -0.22
N LEU A 505 1.23 -31.40 0.83
CA LEU A 505 1.97 -30.34 1.53
C LEU A 505 2.95 -29.63 0.60
N GLU A 506 3.72 -30.40 -0.18
CA GLU A 506 4.67 -29.85 -1.14
C GLU A 506 3.93 -29.08 -2.27
N GLU A 507 2.83 -29.63 -2.77
CA GLU A 507 2.02 -28.97 -3.81
C GLU A 507 1.45 -27.63 -3.34
N ILE A 508 0.84 -27.58 -2.15
CA ILE A 508 0.28 -26.34 -1.59
C ILE A 508 1.40 -25.36 -1.27
N TYR A 509 2.51 -25.82 -0.68
CA TYR A 509 3.66 -24.97 -0.38
C TYR A 509 4.20 -24.30 -1.65
N LEU A 510 4.39 -25.05 -2.74
CA LEU A 510 4.84 -24.49 -4.03
C LEU A 510 3.81 -23.52 -4.62
N LYS A 511 2.52 -23.79 -4.48
CA LYS A 511 1.47 -22.84 -4.92
C LYS A 511 1.50 -21.55 -4.11
N VAL A 512 1.68 -21.64 -2.79
CA VAL A 512 1.83 -20.46 -1.90
C VAL A 512 3.07 -19.66 -2.29
N GLN A 513 4.21 -20.32 -2.44
CA GLN A 513 5.47 -19.69 -2.85
C GLN A 513 5.37 -19.00 -4.22
N ASN A 514 4.73 -19.66 -5.19
CA ASN A 514 4.49 -19.05 -6.50
C ASN A 514 3.53 -17.87 -6.40
N GLY A 515 2.51 -17.94 -5.54
CA GLY A 515 1.60 -16.85 -5.25
C GLY A 515 2.34 -15.65 -4.67
N LEU A 516 3.17 -15.85 -3.65
CA LEU A 516 3.99 -14.80 -3.04
C LEU A 516 4.98 -14.18 -4.05
N LYS A 517 5.63 -14.99 -4.90
CA LYS A 517 6.50 -14.49 -5.98
C LYS A 517 5.73 -13.70 -7.03
N MET A 518 4.52 -14.10 -7.38
CA MET A 518 3.66 -13.33 -8.30
C MET A 518 3.20 -12.01 -7.68
N GLU A 519 2.96 -11.95 -6.38
CA GLU A 519 2.70 -10.71 -5.64
C GLU A 519 3.92 -9.78 -5.72
N GLU A 520 5.12 -10.29 -5.47
CA GLU A 520 6.36 -9.54 -5.63
C GLU A 520 6.50 -8.96 -7.05
N GLN A 521 6.08 -9.69 -8.08
CA GLN A 521 6.11 -9.26 -9.48
C GLN A 521 4.95 -8.32 -9.85
N GLY A 522 3.79 -8.45 -9.21
CA GLY A 522 2.56 -7.69 -9.49
C GLY A 522 2.41 -6.38 -8.71
N GLY A 523 3.17 -6.16 -7.62
CA GLY A 523 3.09 -4.97 -6.76
C GLY A 523 1.81 -4.83 -5.94
N ALA A 524 0.90 -5.76 -6.07
CA ALA A 524 -0.30 -5.82 -5.27
C ALA A 524 -0.16 -6.97 -4.28
N VAL A 525 -0.35 -6.68 -3.00
CA VAL A 525 -0.29 -7.70 -1.95
C VAL A 525 -1.70 -8.24 -1.72
N SER A 526 -1.85 -9.54 -1.95
CA SER A 526 -3.10 -10.24 -1.66
C SER A 526 -3.09 -10.75 -0.24
N ARG A 527 -4.13 -10.45 0.53
CA ARG A 527 -4.30 -10.96 1.90
C ARG A 527 -5.63 -11.67 2.03
N VAL A 528 -5.62 -12.80 2.70
CA VAL A 528 -6.86 -13.49 3.06
C VAL A 528 -7.38 -12.90 4.37
N ARG A 529 -8.57 -12.30 4.31
CA ARG A 529 -9.20 -11.66 5.48
C ARG A 529 -10.17 -12.59 6.20
N ARG A 530 -10.85 -13.46 5.46
CA ARG A 530 -11.85 -14.37 6.02
C ARG A 530 -11.97 -15.64 5.18
N VAL A 531 -12.08 -16.75 5.88
CA VAL A 531 -12.42 -18.06 5.29
C VAL A 531 -13.65 -18.57 6.02
N GLU A 532 -14.69 -18.93 5.27
CA GLU A 532 -15.96 -19.34 5.82
C GLU A 532 -16.47 -20.60 5.11
N LEU A 533 -16.65 -21.68 5.86
CA LEU A 533 -17.23 -22.90 5.34
C LEU A 533 -18.75 -22.74 5.18
N VAL A 534 -19.22 -22.73 3.93
CA VAL A 534 -20.65 -22.51 3.60
C VAL A 534 -21.43 -23.81 3.71
N GLU A 535 -20.96 -24.85 3.02
CA GLU A 535 -21.60 -26.16 2.94
C GLU A 535 -20.56 -27.25 3.20
N GLY A 536 -21.00 -28.37 3.77
CA GLY A 536 -20.13 -29.51 3.93
C GLY A 536 -20.88 -30.77 4.35
N THR A 537 -20.53 -31.89 3.74
CA THR A 537 -21.07 -33.21 4.04
C THR A 537 -19.97 -34.26 3.99
N ILE A 538 -20.08 -35.28 4.86
CA ILE A 538 -19.19 -36.42 4.85
C ILE A 538 -19.54 -37.34 3.69
N GLU A 539 -18.55 -37.80 2.92
CA GLU A 539 -18.70 -38.78 1.86
C GLU A 539 -17.90 -40.07 2.15
N GLY A 540 -18.51 -41.22 1.89
CA GLY A 540 -17.84 -42.55 1.97
C GLY A 540 -17.69 -43.15 3.35
N PRO A 541 -16.96 -44.27 3.47
CA PRO A 541 -16.66 -44.88 4.74
C PRO A 541 -15.69 -44.01 5.55
N PHE A 542 -15.96 -43.82 6.82
CA PHE A 542 -15.18 -42.96 7.70
C PHE A 542 -15.17 -43.55 9.11
N ASP A 543 -14.01 -43.51 9.69
CA ASP A 543 -13.81 -43.85 11.10
C ASP A 543 -12.68 -42.96 11.68
N TRP A 544 -12.50 -43.03 13.00
CA TRP A 544 -11.48 -42.26 13.68
C TRP A 544 -10.04 -42.76 13.42
N GLU A 545 -9.86 -43.92 12.85
CA GLU A 545 -8.55 -44.51 12.56
C GLU A 545 -8.10 -44.24 11.13
N THR A 546 -9.01 -44.41 10.15
CA THR A 546 -8.69 -44.27 8.72
C THR A 546 -8.98 -42.90 8.17
N GLY A 547 -9.78 -42.07 8.87
CA GLY A 547 -10.17 -40.74 8.43
C GLY A 547 -11.48 -40.72 7.68
N PHE A 548 -11.73 -39.60 7.00
CA PHE A 548 -12.99 -39.35 6.28
C PHE A 548 -12.78 -38.50 5.03
N GLN A 549 -13.72 -38.60 4.10
CA GLN A 549 -13.84 -37.67 2.97
C GLN A 549 -14.92 -36.64 3.27
N PHE A 550 -14.66 -35.40 2.89
CA PHE A 550 -15.56 -34.29 3.14
C PHE A 550 -15.72 -33.44 1.87
N ARG A 551 -16.92 -33.43 1.33
CA ARG A 551 -17.30 -32.53 0.23
C ARG A 551 -17.73 -31.21 0.82
N CYS A 552 -17.13 -30.12 0.37
CA CYS A 552 -17.44 -28.81 0.93
C CYS A 552 -17.42 -27.69 -0.11
N ALA A 553 -18.09 -26.60 0.25
CA ALA A 553 -17.96 -25.31 -0.40
C ALA A 553 -17.58 -24.27 0.67
N TRP A 554 -16.63 -23.42 0.33
CA TRP A 554 -16.20 -22.34 1.24
C TRP A 554 -15.96 -21.05 0.47
N ASN A 555 -16.15 -19.92 1.17
CA ASN A 555 -15.85 -18.59 0.68
C ASN A 555 -14.51 -18.13 1.23
N VAL A 556 -13.72 -17.50 0.36
CA VAL A 556 -12.48 -16.83 0.72
C VAL A 556 -12.64 -15.35 0.39
N GLU A 557 -12.66 -14.52 1.39
CA GLU A 557 -12.60 -13.08 1.24
C GLU A 557 -11.14 -12.63 1.33
N GLY A 558 -10.65 -12.05 0.25
CA GLY A 558 -9.31 -11.52 0.16
C GLY A 558 -9.30 -10.04 -0.18
N THR A 559 -8.25 -9.34 0.26
CA THR A 559 -7.95 -7.98 -0.15
C THR A 559 -6.71 -7.97 -1.03
N VAL A 560 -6.72 -7.07 -2.01
CA VAL A 560 -5.56 -6.75 -2.84
C VAL A 560 -5.21 -5.30 -2.54
N GLU A 561 -4.02 -5.07 -2.04
CA GLU A 561 -3.57 -3.77 -1.55
C GLU A 561 -2.41 -3.27 -2.40
N HIS A 562 -2.53 -2.02 -2.89
CA HIS A 562 -1.44 -1.34 -3.59
C HIS A 562 -1.67 0.17 -3.61
N TRP A 563 -0.62 0.95 -3.43
CA TRP A 563 -0.59 2.41 -3.55
C TRP A 563 -1.76 3.12 -2.83
N GLY A 564 -2.10 2.68 -1.62
CA GLY A 564 -3.20 3.24 -0.84
C GLY A 564 -4.60 2.74 -1.21
N HIS A 565 -4.73 1.82 -2.17
CA HIS A 565 -6.00 1.20 -2.56
C HIS A 565 -6.16 -0.18 -1.98
N ILE A 566 -7.39 -0.52 -1.62
CA ILE A 566 -7.76 -1.84 -1.14
C ILE A 566 -8.95 -2.33 -1.97
N HIS A 567 -8.72 -3.39 -2.72
CA HIS A 567 -9.76 -4.09 -3.46
C HIS A 567 -10.16 -5.34 -2.69
N THR A 568 -11.44 -5.51 -2.42
CA THR A 568 -11.96 -6.73 -1.78
C THR A 568 -12.55 -7.65 -2.82
N ARG A 569 -12.19 -8.93 -2.73
CA ARG A 569 -12.71 -9.99 -3.59
C ARG A 569 -13.14 -11.17 -2.76
N THR A 570 -14.32 -11.72 -3.06
CA THR A 570 -14.79 -12.98 -2.51
C THR A 570 -14.75 -14.04 -3.60
N SER A 571 -14.05 -15.14 -3.36
CA SER A 571 -14.04 -16.32 -4.23
C SER A 571 -14.69 -17.48 -3.51
N GLN A 572 -15.51 -18.27 -4.23
CA GLN A 572 -16.09 -19.51 -3.71
C GLN A 572 -15.39 -20.70 -4.33
N TYR A 573 -15.04 -21.66 -3.50
CA TYR A 573 -14.42 -22.93 -3.92
C TYR A 573 -15.30 -24.08 -3.54
N ARG A 574 -15.30 -25.14 -4.38
CA ARG A 574 -15.92 -26.43 -4.10
C ARG A 574 -14.90 -27.52 -4.29
N ALA A 575 -14.77 -28.40 -3.28
CA ALA A 575 -13.81 -29.48 -3.34
C ALA A 575 -14.26 -30.69 -2.54
N VAL A 576 -13.56 -31.80 -2.78
CA VAL A 576 -13.57 -32.98 -1.90
C VAL A 576 -12.22 -33.05 -1.20
N LEU A 577 -12.26 -33.07 0.12
CA LEU A 577 -11.09 -33.20 0.98
C LEU A 577 -11.02 -34.61 1.53
N ARG A 578 -9.83 -35.21 1.52
CA ARG A 578 -9.54 -36.41 2.28
C ARG A 578 -8.74 -36.07 3.51
N ILE A 579 -9.31 -36.34 4.68
CA ILE A 579 -8.74 -36.02 5.98
C ILE A 579 -8.36 -37.31 6.67
N GLN A 580 -7.14 -37.37 7.20
CA GLN A 580 -6.63 -38.51 7.94
C GLN A 580 -5.94 -38.04 9.21
N ALA A 581 -6.01 -38.86 10.25
CA ALA A 581 -5.24 -38.64 11.45
C ALA A 581 -3.78 -39.10 11.25
N ASP A 582 -2.84 -38.21 11.57
CA ASP A 582 -1.44 -38.46 11.60
C ASP A 582 -0.85 -37.92 12.91
N GLN A 583 -0.14 -38.77 13.67
CA GLN A 583 0.46 -38.42 14.95
C GLN A 583 -0.50 -37.72 15.94
N ASN A 584 -1.72 -38.26 16.07
CA ASN A 584 -2.81 -37.71 16.90
C ASN A 584 -3.30 -36.31 16.47
N ALA A 585 -3.10 -35.92 15.22
CA ALA A 585 -3.63 -34.69 14.62
C ALA A 585 -4.35 -34.99 13.30
N TRP A 586 -5.43 -34.25 13.02
CA TRP A 586 -6.11 -34.32 11.74
C TRP A 586 -5.34 -33.50 10.70
N ARG A 587 -5.17 -34.09 9.51
CA ARG A 587 -4.51 -33.43 8.37
C ARG A 587 -5.20 -33.76 7.07
N ILE A 588 -5.20 -32.80 6.14
CA ILE A 588 -5.65 -33.00 4.77
C ILE A 588 -4.51 -33.68 4.00
N ILE A 589 -4.81 -34.83 3.40
CA ILE A 589 -3.85 -35.61 2.62
C ILE A 589 -4.14 -35.54 1.12
N GLU A 590 -5.36 -35.15 0.73
CA GLU A 590 -5.78 -35.04 -0.65
C GLU A 590 -6.82 -33.92 -0.77
N LEU A 591 -6.73 -33.12 -1.82
CA LEU A 591 -7.61 -32.01 -2.15
C LEU A 591 -7.96 -32.09 -3.64
N ASP A 592 -9.22 -32.40 -3.96
CA ASP A 592 -9.74 -32.41 -5.32
C ASP A 592 -10.69 -31.21 -5.52
N VAL A 593 -10.20 -30.19 -6.23
CA VAL A 593 -10.97 -28.97 -6.50
C VAL A 593 -11.93 -29.24 -7.66
N LEU A 594 -13.22 -29.18 -7.38
CA LEU A 594 -14.29 -29.43 -8.35
C LEU A 594 -14.67 -28.19 -9.14
N ASP A 595 -14.67 -27.01 -8.46
CA ASP A 595 -15.11 -25.75 -9.05
C ASP A 595 -14.52 -24.55 -8.31
N GLU A 596 -14.23 -23.48 -9.06
CA GLU A 596 -13.81 -22.19 -8.55
C GLU A 596 -14.68 -21.09 -9.18
N GLU A 597 -15.53 -20.44 -8.39
CA GLU A 597 -16.33 -19.30 -8.82
C GLU A 597 -15.71 -18.01 -8.28
N ARG A 598 -15.24 -17.16 -9.20
CA ARG A 598 -14.63 -15.88 -8.86
C ARG A 598 -15.70 -14.80 -8.75
N GLY A 599 -15.89 -14.27 -7.55
CA GLY A 599 -16.82 -13.18 -7.30
C GLY A 599 -16.37 -11.84 -7.92
N ILE A 600 -17.29 -10.89 -7.96
CA ILE A 600 -17.04 -9.53 -8.47
C ILE A 600 -16.05 -8.80 -7.55
N LEU A 601 -15.03 -8.19 -8.15
CA LEU A 601 -14.10 -7.31 -7.43
C LEU A 601 -14.86 -6.06 -6.97
N LYS A 602 -14.96 -5.85 -5.66
CA LYS A 602 -15.47 -4.61 -5.09
C LYS A 602 -14.28 -3.74 -4.71
N THR A 603 -14.17 -2.58 -5.34
CA THR A 603 -13.20 -1.57 -4.96
C THR A 603 -13.76 -0.77 -3.81
N ASN A 604 -13.22 -0.95 -2.63
CA ASN A 604 -13.49 -0.09 -1.49
C ASN A 604 -12.35 0.92 -1.37
N LEU A 605 -12.60 2.13 -1.87
CA LEU A 605 -11.82 3.27 -1.44
C LEU A 605 -12.20 3.54 0.01
N ARG A 606 -11.32 3.22 0.95
CA ARG A 606 -11.49 3.72 2.29
C ARG A 606 -11.38 5.23 2.20
N ARG A 607 -12.48 5.94 2.49
CA ARG A 607 -12.51 7.41 2.53
C ARG A 607 -11.38 7.91 3.42
N LEU A 608 -10.47 8.62 2.80
CA LEU A 608 -9.36 9.32 3.46
C LEU A 608 -9.87 10.53 4.25
#